data_8489a3e9f17956239eefdc85d183071d
#
_entry.id   8489a3e9f17956239eefdc85d183071d
#
_cell.length_a   1.000
_cell.length_b   1.000
_cell.length_c   1.000
_cell.angle_alpha   90.00
_cell.angle_beta   90.00
_cell.angle_gamma   90.00
#
_symmetry.space_group_name_H-M   'P 1'
#
loop_
_entity.id
_entity.type
_entity.pdbx_description
1 polymer ?
#
loop_
_entity_poly.entity_id
_entity_poly.type
_entity_poly.pdbx_seq_one_letter_code
_entity_poly.pdbx_strand_id
1 'polypeptide(L)'
;MSWKPEVDEIKKRRELALAQGGADAVAKQHSQNRLTIRERVDQLLDEGSFEELGPVAGTPVYNESGELVSYDPANFILGFGKVNGRRVIVGGEDFTMRGGSPSPAGLRKSVYAEGLAVQYKVPLIRLHEGSGGSVGGTSGKGPNLPGPVNAPSRFRSVAQALSLIHI
;
A
#
# COMPACT_ATOMS: atom_id res chain seq x y z
N MET A 1 26.61 2.38 -22.14
CA MET A 1 25.34 1.78 -21.61
C MET A 1 24.45 2.92 -21.18
N SER A 2 23.15 2.85 -21.50
CA SER A 2 22.17 3.86 -21.08
C SER A 2 21.18 3.21 -20.12
N TRP A 3 20.91 3.83 -18.97
CA TRP A 3 19.91 3.40 -18.00
C TRP A 3 18.49 3.89 -18.34
N LYS A 4 18.31 4.43 -19.55
CA LYS A 4 17.03 5.01 -19.97
C LYS A 4 15.87 4.00 -19.96
N PRO A 5 16.03 2.75 -20.45
CA PRO A 5 14.94 1.77 -20.45
C PRO A 5 14.45 1.45 -19.02
N GLU A 6 15.37 1.27 -18.09
CA GLU A 6 15.05 0.97 -16.67
C GLU A 6 14.34 2.14 -15.99
N VAL A 7 14.80 3.36 -16.28
CA VAL A 7 14.16 4.58 -15.76
C VAL A 7 12.75 4.75 -16.33
N ASP A 8 12.56 4.49 -17.62
CA ASP A 8 11.26 4.59 -18.29
C ASP A 8 10.30 3.51 -17.75
N GLU A 9 10.78 2.30 -17.48
CA GLU A 9 9.99 1.25 -16.84
C GLU A 9 9.56 1.65 -15.41
N ILE A 10 10.45 2.20 -14.60
CA ILE A 10 10.11 2.67 -13.25
C ILE A 10 9.03 3.76 -13.31
N LYS A 11 9.14 4.69 -14.25
CA LYS A 11 8.12 5.74 -14.45
C LYS A 11 6.77 5.12 -14.82
N LYS A 12 6.74 4.18 -15.77
CA LYS A 12 5.53 3.47 -16.18
C LYS A 12 4.87 2.73 -15.02
N ARG A 13 5.65 2.04 -14.19
CA ARG A 13 5.12 1.38 -12.98
C ARG A 13 4.54 2.38 -11.99
N ARG A 14 5.18 3.53 -11.84
CA ARG A 14 4.69 4.60 -10.96
C ARG A 14 3.37 5.19 -11.45
N GLU A 15 3.23 5.44 -12.74
CA GLU A 15 1.99 5.89 -13.38
C GLU A 15 0.86 4.88 -13.16
N LEU A 16 1.12 3.58 -13.38
CA LEU A 16 0.15 2.52 -13.13
C LEU A 16 -0.27 2.44 -11.65
N ALA A 17 0.66 2.62 -10.73
CA ALA A 17 0.36 2.64 -9.29
C ALA A 17 -0.46 3.88 -8.89
N LEU A 18 -0.21 5.04 -9.51
CA LEU A 18 -0.98 6.27 -9.27
C LEU A 18 -2.40 6.19 -9.85
N ALA A 19 -2.60 5.43 -10.91
CA ALA A 19 -3.92 5.21 -11.50
C ALA A 19 -4.85 4.38 -10.60
N GLN A 20 -4.35 3.81 -9.51
CA GLN A 20 -5.13 3.00 -8.56
C GLN A 20 -5.84 1.84 -9.29
N GLY A 21 -7.14 1.60 -9.05
CA GLY A 21 -7.96 0.64 -9.79
C GLY A 21 -8.45 1.12 -11.15
N GLY A 22 -7.95 2.28 -11.62
CA GLY A 22 -8.36 2.91 -12.88
C GLY A 22 -9.53 3.89 -12.70
N ALA A 23 -9.76 4.69 -13.76
CA ALA A 23 -10.72 5.79 -13.72
C ALA A 23 -12.15 5.35 -13.34
N ASP A 24 -12.61 4.21 -13.86
CA ASP A 24 -13.96 3.70 -13.58
C ASP A 24 -14.11 3.27 -12.11
N ALA A 25 -13.09 2.63 -11.54
CA ALA A 25 -13.12 2.23 -10.14
C ALA A 25 -13.08 3.44 -9.19
N VAL A 26 -12.31 4.46 -9.53
CA VAL A 26 -12.27 5.74 -8.80
C VAL A 26 -13.62 6.45 -8.92
N ALA A 27 -14.20 6.55 -10.11
CA ALA A 27 -15.52 7.15 -10.32
C ALA A 27 -16.62 6.41 -9.53
N LYS A 28 -16.55 5.07 -9.48
CA LYS A 28 -17.47 4.26 -8.67
C LYS A 28 -17.33 4.58 -7.17
N GLN A 29 -16.10 4.76 -6.66
CA GLN A 29 -15.87 5.16 -5.27
C GLN A 29 -16.54 6.52 -4.98
N HIS A 30 -16.31 7.50 -5.85
CA HIS A 30 -16.90 8.83 -5.73
C HIS A 30 -18.43 8.83 -5.84
N SER A 31 -19.03 8.00 -6.70
CA SER A 31 -20.49 7.88 -6.82
C SER A 31 -21.17 7.39 -5.54
N GLN A 32 -20.41 6.80 -4.64
CA GLN A 32 -20.84 6.37 -3.31
C GLN A 32 -20.49 7.38 -2.20
N ASN A 33 -20.11 8.61 -2.55
CA ASN A 33 -19.61 9.64 -1.63
C ASN A 33 -18.42 9.16 -0.78
N ARG A 34 -17.54 8.34 -1.36
CA ARG A 34 -16.33 7.85 -0.71
C ARG A 34 -15.10 8.42 -1.38
N LEU A 35 -14.14 8.81 -0.58
CA LEU A 35 -12.82 9.21 -1.05
C LEU A 35 -11.96 7.98 -1.32
N THR A 36 -11.07 8.09 -2.29
CA THR A 36 -9.99 7.11 -2.47
C THR A 36 -9.00 7.20 -1.32
N ILE A 37 -8.17 6.17 -1.15
CA ILE A 37 -7.13 6.20 -0.10
C ILE A 37 -6.16 7.36 -0.28
N ARG A 38 -5.82 7.76 -1.51
CA ARG A 38 -4.91 8.89 -1.77
C ARG A 38 -5.53 10.20 -1.32
N GLU A 39 -6.79 10.45 -1.65
CA GLU A 39 -7.53 11.64 -1.22
C GLU A 39 -7.69 11.69 0.30
N ARG A 40 -7.90 10.54 0.96
CA ARG A 40 -7.97 10.46 2.42
C ARG A 40 -6.64 10.78 3.08
N VAL A 41 -5.53 10.34 2.49
CA VAL A 41 -4.18 10.67 2.95
C VAL A 41 -3.91 12.16 2.78
N ASP A 42 -4.27 12.75 1.64
CA ASP A 42 -4.09 14.17 1.36
C ASP A 42 -4.92 15.06 2.30
N GLN A 43 -6.15 14.63 2.66
CA GLN A 43 -6.98 15.38 3.60
C GLN A 43 -6.55 15.24 5.06
N LEU A 44 -5.86 14.15 5.41
CA LEU A 44 -5.40 13.89 6.76
C LEU A 44 -4.10 14.63 7.09
N LEU A 45 -3.20 14.71 6.11
CA LEU A 45 -1.83 15.18 6.33
C LEU A 45 -1.70 16.68 6.04
N ASP A 46 -0.72 17.30 6.66
CA ASP A 46 -0.31 18.66 6.33
C ASP A 46 0.11 18.71 4.86
N GLU A 47 -0.27 19.78 4.16
CA GLU A 47 -0.04 19.96 2.72
C GLU A 47 1.44 19.73 2.36
N GLY A 48 1.67 18.90 1.33
CA GLY A 48 3.01 18.60 0.81
C GLY A 48 3.90 17.78 1.75
N SER A 49 3.37 17.29 2.89
CA SER A 49 4.16 16.52 3.85
C SER A 49 4.25 15.03 3.56
N PHE A 50 3.49 14.51 2.59
CA PHE A 50 3.45 13.07 2.30
C PHE A 50 4.66 12.61 1.51
N GLU A 51 5.44 11.72 2.11
CA GLU A 51 6.57 11.03 1.51
C GLU A 51 6.22 9.56 1.32
N GLU A 52 5.72 9.19 0.11
CA GLU A 52 5.28 7.82 -0.18
C GLU A 52 6.45 6.86 -0.21
N LEU A 53 6.33 5.73 0.49
CA LEU A 53 7.28 4.62 0.52
C LEU A 53 6.83 3.49 -0.41
N GLY A 54 7.76 3.03 -1.26
CA GLY A 54 7.50 1.95 -2.20
C GLY A 54 6.38 2.24 -3.20
N PRO A 55 6.37 3.40 -3.88
CA PRO A 55 5.32 3.74 -4.86
C PRO A 55 5.31 2.79 -6.06
N VAL A 56 6.41 2.08 -6.31
CA VAL A 56 6.55 1.08 -7.37
C VAL A 56 6.55 -0.36 -6.84
N ALA A 57 6.09 -0.58 -5.61
CA ALA A 57 5.90 -1.93 -5.10
C ALA A 57 4.72 -2.60 -5.81
N GLY A 58 4.92 -3.83 -6.27
CA GLY A 58 3.91 -4.58 -7.01
C GLY A 58 4.47 -5.88 -7.58
N THR A 59 3.72 -6.49 -8.47
CA THR A 59 4.10 -7.73 -9.14
C THR A 59 4.19 -7.48 -10.65
N PRO A 60 5.38 -7.36 -11.23
CA PRO A 60 5.55 -7.26 -12.68
C PRO A 60 5.45 -8.62 -13.34
N VAL A 61 4.97 -8.64 -14.58
CA VAL A 61 5.02 -9.79 -15.49
C VAL A 61 5.79 -9.37 -16.73
N TYR A 62 6.79 -10.15 -17.10
CA TYR A 62 7.63 -9.92 -18.26
C TYR A 62 7.39 -10.99 -19.31
N ASN A 63 7.57 -10.63 -20.59
CA ASN A 63 7.64 -11.60 -21.69
C ASN A 63 9.04 -12.25 -21.77
N GLU A 64 9.20 -13.18 -22.72
CA GLU A 64 10.48 -13.86 -22.95
C GLU A 64 11.61 -12.91 -23.37
N SER A 65 11.26 -11.75 -23.94
CA SER A 65 12.20 -10.71 -24.34
C SER A 65 12.61 -9.79 -23.18
N GLY A 66 12.06 -9.99 -21.97
CA GLY A 66 12.32 -9.16 -20.78
C GLY A 66 11.57 -7.84 -20.77
N GLU A 67 10.55 -7.67 -21.60
CA GLU A 67 9.71 -6.46 -21.63
C GLU A 67 8.54 -6.58 -20.64
N LEU A 68 8.20 -5.49 -19.98
CA LEU A 68 7.08 -5.42 -19.02
C LEU A 68 5.74 -5.54 -19.78
N VAL A 69 5.08 -6.68 -19.62
CA VAL A 69 3.75 -6.97 -20.20
C VAL A 69 2.63 -6.43 -19.32
N SER A 70 2.71 -6.69 -18.01
CA SER A 70 1.72 -6.21 -17.07
C SER A 70 2.35 -5.91 -15.71
N TYR A 71 1.66 -5.11 -14.92
CA TYR A 71 2.07 -4.76 -13.58
C TYR A 71 0.85 -4.65 -12.67
N ASP A 72 0.85 -5.40 -11.57
CA ASP A 72 -0.17 -5.37 -10.53
C ASP A 72 0.40 -4.60 -9.33
N PRO A 73 0.05 -3.31 -9.15
CA PRO A 73 0.60 -2.52 -8.06
C PRO A 73 0.11 -3.00 -6.70
N ALA A 74 0.89 -2.69 -5.67
CA ALA A 74 0.46 -2.92 -4.29
C ALA A 74 -0.77 -2.08 -3.98
N ASN A 75 -1.86 -2.71 -3.58
CA ASN A 75 -3.08 -2.04 -3.17
C ASN A 75 -3.03 -1.55 -1.71
N PHE A 76 -1.90 -1.00 -1.32
CA PHE A 76 -1.67 -0.41 0.00
C PHE A 76 -0.76 0.80 -0.14
N ILE A 77 -1.28 1.98 0.24
CA ILE A 77 -0.49 3.21 0.29
C ILE A 77 0.20 3.28 1.64
N LEU A 78 1.46 3.66 1.63
CA LEU A 78 2.30 3.79 2.82
C LEU A 78 3.24 4.96 2.68
N GLY A 79 3.41 5.76 3.71
CA GLY A 79 4.39 6.83 3.73
C GLY A 79 4.55 7.49 5.08
N PHE A 80 5.53 8.37 5.15
CA PHE A 80 5.63 9.36 6.21
C PHE A 80 4.79 10.59 5.86
N GLY A 81 4.34 11.29 6.88
CA GLY A 81 3.68 12.59 6.73
C GLY A 81 3.66 13.32 8.05
N LYS A 82 2.97 14.45 8.08
CA LYS A 82 2.77 15.24 9.29
C LYS A 82 1.28 15.49 9.51
N VAL A 83 0.87 15.51 10.76
CA VAL A 83 -0.45 15.95 11.21
C VAL A 83 -0.22 17.05 12.25
N ASN A 84 -0.61 18.28 11.95
CA ASN A 84 -0.35 19.46 12.78
C ASN A 84 1.15 19.58 13.16
N GLY A 85 2.04 19.40 12.18
CA GLY A 85 3.48 19.46 12.33
C GLY A 85 4.12 18.21 12.96
N ARG A 86 3.35 17.26 13.48
CA ARG A 86 3.85 16.03 14.12
C ARG A 86 4.04 14.92 13.09
N ARG A 87 5.23 14.35 13.05
CA ARG A 87 5.57 13.24 12.16
C ARG A 87 4.77 11.99 12.51
N VAL A 88 4.19 11.38 11.49
CA VAL A 88 3.43 10.12 11.58
C VAL A 88 3.80 9.21 10.42
N ILE A 89 3.50 7.91 10.56
CA ILE A 89 3.38 6.98 9.45
C ILE A 89 1.90 6.84 9.16
N VAL A 90 1.53 6.93 7.88
CA VAL A 90 0.17 6.69 7.42
C VAL A 90 0.15 5.56 6.42
N GLY A 91 -0.85 4.72 6.50
CA GLY A 91 -1.06 3.65 5.54
C GLY A 91 -2.51 3.21 5.47
N GLY A 92 -2.92 2.72 4.30
CA GLY A 92 -4.28 2.22 4.12
C GLY A 92 -4.46 1.43 2.84
N GLU A 93 -5.50 0.62 2.82
CA GLU A 93 -5.88 -0.21 1.69
C GLU A 93 -6.52 0.64 0.58
N ASP A 94 -6.17 0.34 -0.68
CA ASP A 94 -6.84 0.93 -1.84
C ASP A 94 -8.07 0.09 -2.19
N PHE A 95 -9.24 0.62 -1.85
CA PHE A 95 -10.52 -0.05 -2.09
C PHE A 95 -10.87 -0.13 -3.58
N THR A 96 -10.34 0.78 -4.41
CA THR A 96 -10.54 0.75 -5.86
C THR A 96 -9.91 -0.48 -6.51
N MET A 97 -8.97 -1.11 -5.78
CA MET A 97 -8.31 -2.33 -6.19
C MET A 97 -8.78 -3.52 -5.35
N ARG A 98 -9.46 -4.47 -5.96
CA ARG A 98 -9.92 -5.73 -5.31
C ARG A 98 -10.80 -5.51 -4.08
N GLY A 99 -11.50 -4.37 -3.98
CA GLY A 99 -12.29 -4.01 -2.80
C GLY A 99 -11.47 -3.93 -1.52
N GLY A 100 -10.22 -3.48 -1.59
CA GLY A 100 -9.30 -3.39 -0.46
C GLY A 100 -8.77 -4.74 0.05
N SER A 101 -9.13 -5.87 -0.59
CA SER A 101 -8.57 -7.18 -0.23
C SER A 101 -7.06 -7.21 -0.51
N PRO A 102 -6.21 -7.54 0.48
CA PRO A 102 -4.77 -7.34 0.36
C PRO A 102 -4.15 -8.19 -0.73
N SER A 103 -3.39 -7.55 -1.63
CA SER A 103 -2.45 -8.21 -2.52
C SER A 103 -1.19 -8.67 -1.76
N PRO A 104 -0.39 -9.61 -2.28
CA PRO A 104 0.86 -10.00 -1.62
C PRO A 104 1.81 -8.82 -1.38
N ALA A 105 1.91 -7.89 -2.33
CA ALA A 105 2.72 -6.68 -2.18
C ALA A 105 2.09 -5.69 -1.18
N GLY A 106 0.76 -5.53 -1.20
CA GLY A 106 0.02 -4.71 -0.25
C GLY A 106 0.17 -5.21 1.19
N LEU A 107 0.07 -6.53 1.39
CA LEU A 107 0.27 -7.14 2.70
C LEU A 107 1.68 -6.90 3.25
N ARG A 108 2.73 -7.03 2.41
CA ARG A 108 4.10 -6.71 2.82
C ARG A 108 4.25 -5.25 3.26
N LYS A 109 3.70 -4.30 2.49
CA LYS A 109 3.71 -2.87 2.88
C LYS A 109 2.97 -2.62 4.19
N SER A 110 1.83 -3.27 4.38
CA SER A 110 1.02 -3.17 5.59
C SER A 110 1.79 -3.62 6.85
N VAL A 111 2.47 -4.76 6.77
CA VAL A 111 3.32 -5.26 7.88
C VAL A 111 4.55 -4.37 8.08
N TYR A 112 5.16 -3.91 6.99
CA TYR A 112 6.31 -3.02 7.05
C TYR A 112 5.99 -1.68 7.74
N ALA A 113 4.78 -1.15 7.56
CA ALA A 113 4.32 0.07 8.23
C ALA A 113 4.41 -0.02 9.75
N GLU A 114 4.06 -1.18 10.32
CA GLU A 114 4.12 -1.43 11.76
C GLU A 114 5.58 -1.42 12.25
N GLY A 115 6.48 -2.08 11.52
CA GLY A 115 7.91 -2.07 11.84
C GLY A 115 8.53 -0.67 11.79
N LEU A 116 8.15 0.12 10.79
CA LEU A 116 8.62 1.52 10.69
C LEU A 116 8.16 2.38 11.87
N ALA A 117 6.91 2.24 12.31
CA ALA A 117 6.38 3.00 13.43
C ALA A 117 7.19 2.72 14.70
N VAL A 118 7.51 1.47 14.95
CA VAL A 118 8.38 1.06 16.07
C VAL A 118 9.80 1.61 15.92
N GLN A 119 10.37 1.46 14.73
CA GLN A 119 11.76 1.87 14.44
C GLN A 119 11.95 3.38 14.60
N TYR A 120 11.02 4.17 14.08
CA TYR A 120 11.11 5.63 14.10
C TYR A 120 10.44 6.26 15.34
N LYS A 121 9.78 5.45 16.17
CA LYS A 121 9.05 5.90 17.38
C LYS A 121 8.04 7.01 17.07
N VAL A 122 7.26 6.81 16.00
CA VAL A 122 6.21 7.73 15.56
C VAL A 122 4.87 7.00 15.49
N PRO A 123 3.74 7.71 15.66
CA PRO A 123 2.42 7.11 15.54
C PRO A 123 2.19 6.48 14.15
N LEU A 124 1.46 5.36 14.12
CA LEU A 124 0.94 4.75 12.91
C LEU A 124 -0.55 5.03 12.79
N ILE A 125 -0.94 5.70 11.72
CA ILE A 125 -2.35 5.93 11.38
C ILE A 125 -2.72 4.94 10.28
N ARG A 126 -3.74 4.11 10.54
CA ARG A 126 -4.27 3.13 9.59
C ARG A 126 -5.64 3.58 9.09
N LEU A 127 -5.74 3.82 7.79
CA LEU A 127 -6.99 4.16 7.10
C LEU A 127 -7.57 2.88 6.48
N HIS A 128 -8.24 2.09 7.31
CA HIS A 128 -8.80 0.82 6.87
C HIS A 128 -10.02 0.99 5.98
N GLU A 129 -10.01 0.30 4.84
CA GLU A 129 -11.15 0.11 3.98
C GLU A 129 -11.01 -1.22 3.23
N GLY A 130 -11.86 -2.18 3.53
CA GLY A 130 -11.79 -3.50 2.90
C GLY A 130 -13.08 -4.28 3.02
N SER A 131 -13.38 -5.08 2.01
CA SER A 131 -14.55 -5.97 1.96
C SER A 131 -14.31 -7.35 2.57
N GLY A 132 -13.14 -7.56 3.19
CA GLY A 132 -12.73 -8.85 3.75
C GLY A 132 -11.71 -9.59 2.92
N GLY A 133 -11.47 -10.87 3.22
CA GLY A 133 -10.51 -11.70 2.51
C GLY A 133 -11.07 -12.17 1.14
N SER A 134 -10.20 -12.25 0.13
CA SER A 134 -10.58 -12.82 -1.17
C SER A 134 -10.66 -14.34 -1.08
N VAL A 135 -11.85 -14.90 -1.36
CA VAL A 135 -12.06 -16.36 -1.42
C VAL A 135 -11.32 -16.98 -2.62
N GLY A 136 -11.08 -16.21 -3.69
CA GLY A 136 -10.35 -16.67 -4.88
C GLY A 136 -8.84 -16.83 -4.67
N GLY A 137 -8.27 -16.30 -3.58
CA GLY A 137 -6.86 -16.43 -3.24
C GLY A 137 -6.43 -17.77 -2.65
N THR A 138 -7.39 -18.66 -2.33
CA THR A 138 -7.12 -19.98 -1.72
C THR A 138 -6.99 -21.11 -2.72
N SER A 139 -7.27 -20.88 -4.00
CA SER A 139 -7.07 -21.90 -5.04
C SER A 139 -5.62 -21.89 -5.56
N GLY A 140 -4.75 -22.40 -4.79
CA GLY A 140 -3.65 -23.33 -5.07
C GLY A 140 -2.54 -22.98 -6.06
N LYS A 141 -2.41 -21.78 -6.65
CA LYS A 141 -1.30 -21.42 -7.56
C LYS A 141 -0.77 -19.99 -7.44
N GLY A 142 -1.09 -19.29 -6.37
CA GLY A 142 -0.46 -18.00 -6.04
C GLY A 142 0.73 -18.19 -5.09
N PRO A 143 1.68 -17.23 -5.05
CA PRO A 143 2.70 -17.25 -4.02
C PRO A 143 2.00 -17.30 -2.66
N ASN A 144 2.42 -18.28 -1.84
CA ASN A 144 1.87 -18.48 -0.50
C ASN A 144 1.75 -17.13 0.21
N LEU A 145 0.53 -16.68 0.43
CA LEU A 145 0.30 -15.68 1.44
C LEU A 145 0.98 -16.19 2.71
N PRO A 146 1.78 -15.39 3.40
CA PRO A 146 2.35 -15.84 4.65
C PRO A 146 1.20 -16.32 5.52
N GLY A 147 1.20 -17.63 5.77
CA GLY A 147 0.17 -18.27 6.57
C GLY A 147 0.14 -17.70 7.99
N PRO A 148 -0.75 -18.20 8.84
CA PRO A 148 -0.88 -17.75 10.25
C PRO A 148 0.42 -17.79 11.05
N VAL A 149 1.45 -18.46 10.54
CA VAL A 149 2.80 -18.53 11.14
C VAL A 149 3.47 -17.15 11.27
N ASN A 150 3.11 -16.16 10.44
CA ASN A 150 3.62 -14.78 10.54
C ASN A 150 2.75 -13.86 11.41
N ALA A 151 1.62 -14.34 11.89
CA ALA A 151 0.77 -13.60 12.82
C ALA A 151 1.52 -13.15 14.10
N PRO A 152 2.37 -13.98 14.74
CA PRO A 152 3.08 -13.57 15.95
C PRO A 152 3.97 -12.35 15.80
N SER A 153 4.67 -12.21 14.67
CA SER A 153 5.53 -11.03 14.44
C SER A 153 4.71 -9.77 14.21
N ARG A 154 3.58 -9.90 13.49
CA ARG A 154 2.65 -8.81 13.28
C ARG A 154 2.02 -8.32 14.58
N PHE A 155 1.55 -9.23 15.42
CA PHE A 155 1.00 -8.88 16.72
C PHE A 155 2.02 -8.18 17.62
N ARG A 156 3.27 -8.60 17.59
CA ARG A 156 4.34 -7.92 18.35
C ARG A 156 4.54 -6.49 17.86
N SER A 157 4.62 -6.28 16.55
CA SER A 157 4.78 -4.93 15.98
C SER A 157 3.62 -4.03 16.35
N VAL A 158 2.38 -4.51 16.24
CA VAL A 158 1.18 -3.75 16.64
C VAL A 158 1.19 -3.44 18.12
N ALA A 159 1.48 -4.42 18.99
CA ALA A 159 1.54 -4.20 20.43
C ALA A 159 2.63 -3.18 20.79
N GLN A 160 3.79 -3.24 20.15
CA GLN A 160 4.87 -2.26 20.36
C GLN A 160 4.49 -0.88 19.85
N ALA A 161 3.85 -0.78 18.67
CA ALA A 161 3.36 0.49 18.14
C ALA A 161 2.30 1.11 19.05
N LEU A 162 1.35 0.32 19.56
CA LEU A 162 0.33 0.78 20.49
C LEU A 162 0.93 1.25 21.83
N SER A 163 1.97 0.59 22.32
CA SER A 163 2.65 1.02 23.55
C SER A 163 3.35 2.38 23.42
N LEU A 164 3.72 2.77 22.19
CA LEU A 164 4.31 4.09 21.91
C LEU A 164 3.27 5.22 21.86
N ILE A 165 1.98 4.89 21.71
CA ILE A 165 0.89 5.88 21.72
C ILE A 165 0.55 6.31 23.16
N HIS A 166 0.91 5.51 24.16
CA HIS A 166 0.64 5.77 25.56
C HIS A 166 1.79 6.48 26.31
N ILE A 167 2.83 6.88 25.60
CA ILE A 167 3.92 7.69 26.10
C ILE A 167 3.78 9.11 25.60
#